data_47fe899c5c652f774eba5a05635701a2
#
_entry.id   47fe899c5c652f774eba5a05635701a2
#
_cell.length_a   1.000
_cell.length_b   1.000
_cell.length_c   1.000
_cell.angle_alpha   90.00
_cell.angle_beta   90.00
_cell.angle_gamma   90.00
#
_symmetry.space_group_name_H-M   'P 1'
#
loop_
_entity.id
_entity.type
_entity.pdbx_description
1 polymer ?
#
loop_
_entity_poly.entity_id
_entity_poly.type
_entity_poly.pdbx_seq_one_letter_code
_entity_poly.pdbx_strand_id
1 'polypeptide(L)'
;MSEKILIRSGKVIDGLGNEPRIADLLITGNRIDRVGENLTTADTTRVIDAAGCTVMPGLIDTHCHISFDEPSSNDELFFHRNREGLAAIIAAANVVKLLRAGVTGFLDADSLFEVGVDLRDAIEAGIVPGPRMATGGNALLTSAGGTAGRLIPEEGLIGYGKVVGDRDDIVREVRRQIKRGVDWIKVHVTGLTPRQKTVGEQQVWSLAELKLVTETAHELGVPVIGHCRGASSVRDSALAGFDMILHATHMDEEALSAVVEKQVPIVPTFTFQANLADYGASIQASPELQELFRKEIKDSASMLRRAHEAGVPLLCGTESGFSLTPYGEWHYRELEVFVRELGFSTIEAIKAATSEAARGLCMYGETGALTEGLLADVIVVRGAVDQDVTLLAEPGHIERVILNGELLELPAPSPRDDPPGWRVSHYGKGILRREDIK
;
A
#
# COMPACT_ATOMS: atom_id res chain seq x y z
N MET A 1 0.02 -24.46 26.23
CA MET A 1 0.82 -24.95 25.09
C MET A 1 0.46 -24.03 23.91
N SER A 2 1.44 -23.49 23.20
CA SER A 2 1.16 -22.67 21.99
C SER A 2 0.44 -23.52 20.94
N GLU A 3 -0.59 -22.96 20.33
CA GLU A 3 -1.31 -23.61 19.23
C GLU A 3 -0.33 -23.90 18.08
N LYS A 4 -0.52 -25.06 17.43
CA LYS A 4 0.29 -25.47 16.29
C LYS A 4 -0.59 -25.66 15.07
N ILE A 5 -0.14 -25.14 13.93
CA ILE A 5 -0.77 -25.34 12.62
C ILE A 5 0.24 -25.98 11.70
N LEU A 6 -0.15 -27.07 11.05
CA LEU A 6 0.62 -27.71 9.97
C LEU A 6 -0.15 -27.56 8.66
N ILE A 7 0.42 -26.83 7.70
CA ILE A 7 -0.08 -26.75 6.34
C ILE A 7 0.69 -27.79 5.51
N ARG A 8 -0.02 -28.75 4.90
CA ARG A 8 0.57 -29.90 4.20
C ARG A 8 0.45 -29.80 2.69
N SER A 9 1.47 -30.32 2.02
CA SER A 9 1.47 -30.62 0.56
C SER A 9 1.17 -29.41 -0.33
N GLY A 10 1.37 -28.19 0.17
CA GLY A 10 1.17 -26.98 -0.61
C GLY A 10 2.35 -26.66 -1.51
N LYS A 11 2.10 -25.96 -2.64
CA LYS A 11 3.16 -25.32 -3.40
C LYS A 11 3.60 -24.05 -2.67
N VAL A 12 4.74 -24.14 -1.98
CA VAL A 12 5.29 -23.05 -1.18
C VAL A 12 6.02 -22.04 -2.07
N ILE A 13 5.60 -20.78 -2.01
CA ILE A 13 6.32 -19.59 -2.50
C ILE A 13 6.83 -18.86 -1.26
N ASP A 14 8.13 -18.78 -1.09
CA ASP A 14 8.71 -18.25 0.15
C ASP A 14 8.70 -16.73 0.30
N GLY A 15 8.38 -15.99 -0.76
CA GLY A 15 8.41 -14.53 -0.77
C GLY A 15 9.82 -13.91 -0.92
N LEU A 16 10.86 -14.73 -1.09
CA LEU A 16 12.26 -14.27 -1.21
C LEU A 16 12.79 -14.28 -2.65
N GLY A 17 11.99 -14.78 -3.60
CA GLY A 17 12.38 -14.89 -5.00
C GLY A 17 12.94 -16.28 -5.38
N ASN A 18 12.88 -17.28 -4.49
CA ASN A 18 13.28 -18.63 -4.79
C ASN A 18 12.20 -19.38 -5.59
N GLU A 19 12.63 -20.43 -6.30
CA GLU A 19 11.71 -21.30 -7.06
C GLU A 19 10.68 -21.98 -6.15
N PRO A 20 9.39 -21.98 -6.54
CA PRO A 20 8.34 -22.64 -5.78
C PRO A 20 8.57 -24.15 -5.66
N ARG A 21 8.23 -24.72 -4.50
CA ARG A 21 8.36 -26.18 -4.26
C ARG A 21 7.20 -26.72 -3.46
N ILE A 22 6.89 -28.01 -3.62
CA ILE A 22 5.95 -28.69 -2.75
C ILE A 22 6.62 -28.91 -1.39
N ALA A 23 5.99 -28.40 -0.33
CA ALA A 23 6.50 -28.55 1.04
C ALA A 23 5.36 -28.44 2.06
N ASP A 24 5.67 -28.82 3.29
CA ASP A 24 4.85 -28.58 4.48
C ASP A 24 5.38 -27.33 5.19
N LEU A 25 4.48 -26.59 5.84
CA LEU A 25 4.79 -25.44 6.68
C LEU A 25 4.24 -25.69 8.09
N LEU A 26 5.12 -25.69 9.09
CA LEU A 26 4.74 -25.81 10.48
C LEU A 26 4.83 -24.44 11.18
N ILE A 27 3.74 -24.05 11.81
CA ILE A 27 3.62 -22.84 12.62
C ILE A 27 3.49 -23.24 14.08
N THR A 28 4.23 -22.58 14.96
CA THR A 28 4.15 -22.75 16.43
C THR A 28 4.00 -21.39 17.09
N GLY A 29 2.87 -21.15 17.75
CA GLY A 29 2.52 -19.82 18.24
C GLY A 29 2.42 -18.85 17.07
N ASN A 30 3.11 -17.72 17.15
CA ASN A 30 3.05 -16.69 16.10
C ASN A 30 4.20 -16.76 15.09
N ARG A 31 5.00 -17.86 15.06
CA ARG A 31 6.18 -17.95 14.19
C ARG A 31 6.17 -19.20 13.35
N ILE A 32 6.81 -19.08 12.18
CA ILE A 32 7.15 -20.20 11.32
C ILE A 32 8.22 -21.03 12.05
N ASP A 33 7.89 -22.27 12.36
CA ASP A 33 8.79 -23.21 13.06
C ASP A 33 9.67 -23.94 12.05
N ARG A 34 9.08 -24.50 10.98
CA ARG A 34 9.81 -25.25 9.93
C ARG A 34 9.11 -25.16 8.59
N VAL A 35 9.92 -25.22 7.52
CA VAL A 35 9.47 -25.39 6.14
C VAL A 35 10.23 -26.57 5.53
N GLY A 36 9.55 -27.64 5.17
CA GLY A 36 10.20 -28.85 4.64
C GLY A 36 9.23 -29.92 4.21
N GLU A 37 9.74 -31.06 3.75
CA GLU A 37 8.93 -32.19 3.31
C GLU A 37 8.60 -33.13 4.47
N ASN A 38 7.39 -33.71 4.45
CA ASN A 38 6.95 -34.76 5.38
C ASN A 38 7.13 -34.40 6.87
N LEU A 39 6.76 -33.17 7.24
CA LEU A 39 6.87 -32.72 8.62
C LEU A 39 5.92 -33.54 9.53
N THR A 40 6.45 -34.03 10.63
CA THR A 40 5.70 -34.75 11.66
C THR A 40 5.36 -33.80 12.81
N THR A 41 4.16 -33.96 13.39
CA THR A 41 3.66 -33.14 14.50
C THR A 41 2.98 -33.98 15.55
N ALA A 42 2.73 -33.38 16.72
CA ALA A 42 1.94 -34.01 17.79
C ALA A 42 0.45 -34.07 17.43
N ASP A 43 -0.31 -34.97 18.08
CA ASP A 43 -1.74 -35.19 17.81
C ASP A 43 -2.64 -33.98 18.04
N THR A 44 -2.18 -32.97 18.78
CA THR A 44 -2.92 -31.72 19.07
C THR A 44 -2.74 -30.62 18.03
N THR A 45 -2.05 -30.91 16.92
CA THR A 45 -1.77 -29.93 15.86
C THR A 45 -2.96 -29.82 14.90
N ARG A 46 -3.39 -28.58 14.60
CA ARG A 46 -4.37 -28.33 13.54
C ARG A 46 -3.72 -28.58 12.19
N VAL A 47 -4.30 -29.43 11.38
CA VAL A 47 -3.76 -29.74 10.03
C VAL A 47 -4.65 -29.08 8.97
N ILE A 48 -4.01 -28.39 8.02
CA ILE A 48 -4.63 -27.82 6.82
C ILE A 48 -4.04 -28.56 5.61
N ASP A 49 -4.86 -29.25 4.84
CA ASP A 49 -4.45 -29.82 3.58
C ASP A 49 -4.44 -28.72 2.50
N ALA A 50 -3.27 -28.46 1.91
CA ALA A 50 -3.05 -27.48 0.86
C ALA A 50 -2.69 -28.11 -0.48
N ALA A 51 -3.03 -29.40 -0.68
CA ALA A 51 -2.80 -30.06 -1.96
C ALA A 51 -3.53 -29.32 -3.10
N GLY A 52 -2.80 -28.93 -4.15
CA GLY A 52 -3.35 -28.14 -5.26
C GLY A 52 -3.46 -26.64 -4.99
N CYS A 53 -2.98 -26.18 -3.83
CA CYS A 53 -2.95 -24.77 -3.44
C CYS A 53 -1.52 -24.23 -3.43
N THR A 54 -1.40 -22.92 -3.60
CA THR A 54 -0.20 -22.16 -3.27
C THR A 54 -0.25 -21.73 -1.81
N VAL A 55 0.86 -21.92 -1.08
CA VAL A 55 1.09 -21.41 0.26
C VAL A 55 2.14 -20.33 0.16
N MET A 56 1.79 -19.10 0.52
CA MET A 56 2.67 -17.95 0.36
C MET A 56 2.51 -16.97 1.54
N PRO A 57 3.46 -16.04 1.74
CA PRO A 57 3.24 -14.95 2.69
C PRO A 57 1.99 -14.18 2.31
N GLY A 58 1.28 -13.63 3.30
CA GLY A 58 0.22 -12.69 3.03
C GLY A 58 0.75 -11.46 2.30
N LEU A 59 -0.08 -10.84 1.48
CA LEU A 59 0.27 -9.62 0.76
C LEU A 59 0.48 -8.47 1.74
N ILE A 60 1.40 -7.59 1.41
CA ILE A 60 1.62 -6.32 2.10
C ILE A 60 1.45 -5.20 1.08
N ASP A 61 0.50 -4.30 1.35
CA ASP A 61 0.20 -3.16 0.50
C ASP A 61 0.86 -1.90 1.08
N THR A 62 1.86 -1.36 0.41
CA THR A 62 2.65 -0.23 0.93
C THR A 62 2.08 1.15 0.60
N HIS A 63 0.86 1.21 0.05
CA HIS A 63 0.17 2.47 -0.23
C HIS A 63 -1.36 2.31 -0.17
N CYS A 64 -1.93 2.45 1.00
CA CYS A 64 -3.37 2.47 1.24
C CYS A 64 -3.81 3.78 1.90
N HIS A 65 -5.13 4.03 1.87
CA HIS A 65 -5.81 5.16 2.52
C HIS A 65 -7.06 4.66 3.25
N ILE A 66 -6.87 3.98 4.39
CA ILE A 66 -7.93 3.19 5.02
C ILE A 66 -9.13 4.01 5.51
N SER A 67 -8.94 5.30 5.75
CA SER A 67 -9.97 6.21 6.24
C SER A 67 -10.77 6.93 5.15
N PHE A 68 -10.40 6.81 3.86
CA PHE A 68 -10.99 7.61 2.77
C PHE A 68 -12.39 7.13 2.34
N ASP A 69 -12.68 5.84 2.44
CA ASP A 69 -13.99 5.27 2.13
C ASP A 69 -14.42 5.34 0.65
N GLU A 70 -13.49 5.05 -0.23
CA GLU A 70 -13.70 4.87 -1.67
C GLU A 70 -14.31 6.12 -2.38
N PRO A 71 -13.83 7.37 -2.11
CA PRO A 71 -14.37 8.55 -2.75
C PRO A 71 -14.01 8.61 -4.24
N SER A 72 -14.90 9.20 -5.04
CA SER A 72 -14.68 9.44 -6.47
C SER A 72 -13.96 10.76 -6.75
N SER A 73 -13.75 11.57 -5.73
CA SER A 73 -13.04 12.86 -5.83
C SER A 73 -12.58 13.36 -4.47
N ASN A 74 -11.64 14.30 -4.50
CA ASN A 74 -11.22 15.00 -3.29
C ASN A 74 -12.36 15.85 -2.68
N ASP A 75 -13.23 16.43 -3.49
CA ASP A 75 -14.39 17.19 -2.99
C ASP A 75 -15.30 16.29 -2.15
N GLU A 76 -15.58 15.07 -2.61
CA GLU A 76 -16.34 14.08 -1.86
C GLU A 76 -15.67 13.76 -0.53
N LEU A 77 -14.36 13.52 -0.55
CA LEU A 77 -13.58 13.20 0.63
C LEU A 77 -13.66 14.31 1.68
N PHE A 78 -13.47 15.56 1.29
CA PHE A 78 -13.44 16.70 2.22
C PHE A 78 -14.84 17.11 2.71
N PHE A 79 -15.86 17.01 1.89
CA PHE A 79 -17.21 17.39 2.29
C PHE A 79 -17.94 16.32 3.09
N HIS A 80 -17.76 15.04 2.74
CA HIS A 80 -18.55 13.95 3.31
C HIS A 80 -17.83 13.15 4.41
N ARG A 81 -16.51 13.31 4.56
CA ARG A 81 -15.68 12.59 5.55
C ARG A 81 -15.03 13.55 6.56
N ASN A 82 -15.68 14.66 6.89
CA ASN A 82 -15.11 15.74 7.68
C ASN A 82 -15.31 15.58 9.21
N ARG A 83 -15.68 14.39 9.69
CA ARG A 83 -15.83 14.08 11.11
C ARG A 83 -14.93 12.91 11.48
N GLU A 84 -13.99 13.16 12.38
CA GLU A 84 -12.98 12.18 12.80
C GLU A 84 -13.57 10.88 13.33
N GLY A 85 -14.55 10.94 14.24
CA GLY A 85 -15.19 9.75 14.76
C GLY A 85 -15.91 8.91 13.70
N LEU A 86 -16.48 9.53 12.65
CA LEU A 86 -17.07 8.81 11.54
C LEU A 86 -15.98 8.16 10.68
N ALA A 87 -14.89 8.86 10.39
CA ALA A 87 -13.77 8.33 9.62
C ALA A 87 -13.13 7.14 10.34
N ALA A 88 -13.00 7.16 11.67
CA ALA A 88 -12.50 6.04 12.45
C ALA A 88 -13.41 4.80 12.37
N ILE A 89 -14.73 4.97 12.49
CA ILE A 89 -15.70 3.88 12.36
C ILE A 89 -15.66 3.28 10.94
N ILE A 90 -15.56 4.11 9.92
CA ILE A 90 -15.44 3.70 8.52
C ILE A 90 -14.13 2.90 8.31
N ALA A 91 -13.02 3.40 8.81
CA ALA A 91 -11.73 2.74 8.70
C ALA A 91 -11.73 1.35 9.38
N ALA A 92 -12.32 1.25 10.58
CA ALA A 92 -12.50 -0.02 11.28
C ALA A 92 -13.39 -1.01 10.52
N ALA A 93 -14.39 -0.53 9.77
CA ALA A 93 -15.23 -1.38 8.93
C ALA A 93 -14.50 -1.82 7.63
N ASN A 94 -13.64 -0.97 7.08
CA ASN A 94 -12.93 -1.24 5.83
C ASN A 94 -11.74 -2.19 6.01
N VAL A 95 -11.04 -2.13 7.14
CA VAL A 95 -9.78 -2.87 7.34
C VAL A 95 -9.94 -4.39 7.22
N VAL A 96 -11.10 -4.93 7.58
CA VAL A 96 -11.41 -6.37 7.43
C VAL A 96 -11.51 -6.81 5.96
N LYS A 97 -11.83 -5.88 5.04
CA LYS A 97 -11.86 -6.18 3.60
C LYS A 97 -10.48 -6.56 3.08
N LEU A 98 -9.41 -5.94 3.63
CA LEU A 98 -8.03 -6.23 3.26
C LEU A 98 -7.66 -7.67 3.61
N LEU A 99 -8.01 -8.13 4.82
CA LEU A 99 -7.75 -9.51 5.25
C LEU A 99 -8.40 -10.54 4.31
N ARG A 100 -9.62 -10.28 3.83
CA ARG A 100 -10.30 -11.18 2.88
C ARG A 100 -9.58 -11.27 1.53
N ALA A 101 -8.90 -10.21 1.13
CA ALA A 101 -8.07 -10.17 -0.07
C ALA A 101 -6.66 -10.75 0.14
N GLY A 102 -6.39 -11.38 1.31
CA GLY A 102 -5.09 -11.94 1.63
C GLY A 102 -4.03 -10.90 2.00
N VAL A 103 -4.42 -9.66 2.24
CA VAL A 103 -3.51 -8.60 2.71
C VAL A 103 -3.36 -8.75 4.22
N THR A 104 -2.18 -9.15 4.66
CA THR A 104 -1.84 -9.34 6.07
C THR A 104 -1.07 -8.17 6.68
N GLY A 105 -0.66 -7.22 5.84
CA GLY A 105 -0.01 -5.99 6.27
C GLY A 105 -0.28 -4.84 5.30
N PHE A 106 -0.30 -3.60 5.80
CA PHE A 106 -0.43 -2.42 4.94
C PHE A 106 0.15 -1.16 5.57
N LEU A 107 0.57 -0.22 4.72
CA LEU A 107 0.90 1.14 5.10
C LEU A 107 -0.26 2.07 4.71
N ASP A 108 -0.90 2.69 5.71
CA ASP A 108 -1.82 3.81 5.54
C ASP A 108 -1.00 5.08 5.35
N ALA A 109 -0.70 5.40 4.09
CA ALA A 109 0.32 6.40 3.78
C ALA A 109 -0.06 7.79 4.28
N ASP A 110 -1.32 8.17 4.14
CA ASP A 110 -1.91 9.36 4.75
C ASP A 110 -3.37 9.10 5.12
N SER A 111 -3.76 9.52 6.32
CA SER A 111 -5.09 9.30 6.88
C SER A 111 -5.82 10.60 7.17
N LEU A 112 -7.16 10.50 7.21
CA LEU A 112 -8.00 11.59 7.69
C LEU A 112 -7.76 11.80 9.18
N PHE A 113 -7.51 13.03 9.60
CA PHE A 113 -7.23 13.39 10.99
C PHE A 113 -6.10 12.52 11.59
N GLU A 114 -6.33 11.95 12.77
CA GLU A 114 -5.39 11.06 13.44
C GLU A 114 -5.85 9.59 13.43
N VAL A 115 -6.82 9.26 12.57
CA VAL A 115 -7.48 7.94 12.48
C VAL A 115 -6.50 6.81 12.23
N GLY A 116 -5.42 7.04 11.47
CA GLY A 116 -4.42 6.01 11.19
C GLY A 116 -3.77 5.46 12.46
N VAL A 117 -3.34 6.34 13.36
CA VAL A 117 -2.73 5.95 14.65
C VAL A 117 -3.75 5.24 15.54
N ASP A 118 -4.96 5.82 15.68
CA ASP A 118 -6.01 5.24 16.52
C ASP A 118 -6.44 3.85 16.04
N LEU A 119 -6.53 3.65 14.72
CA LEU A 119 -6.89 2.35 14.14
C LEU A 119 -5.79 1.31 14.35
N ARG A 120 -4.51 1.68 14.09
CA ARG A 120 -3.38 0.79 14.33
C ARG A 120 -3.35 0.31 15.79
N ASP A 121 -3.45 1.24 16.73
CA ASP A 121 -3.44 0.93 18.15
C ASP A 121 -4.65 0.05 18.55
N ALA A 122 -5.82 0.27 17.92
CA ALA A 122 -7.00 -0.57 18.14
C ALA A 122 -6.82 -2.00 17.58
N ILE A 123 -6.12 -2.15 16.44
CA ILE A 123 -5.79 -3.46 15.87
C ILE A 123 -4.79 -4.18 16.77
N GLU A 124 -3.72 -3.51 17.20
CA GLU A 124 -2.71 -4.08 18.10
C GLU A 124 -3.28 -4.49 19.45
N ALA A 125 -4.25 -3.73 19.96
CA ALA A 125 -4.98 -4.05 21.19
C ALA A 125 -6.04 -5.16 21.03
N GLY A 126 -6.27 -5.66 19.80
CA GLY A 126 -7.29 -6.67 19.52
C GLY A 126 -8.73 -6.16 19.60
N ILE A 127 -8.95 -4.84 19.60
CA ILE A 127 -10.29 -4.22 19.62
C ILE A 127 -10.94 -4.30 18.24
N VAL A 128 -10.13 -4.12 17.19
CA VAL A 128 -10.55 -4.22 15.79
C VAL A 128 -9.76 -5.33 15.10
N PRO A 129 -10.41 -6.30 14.44
CA PRO A 129 -9.69 -7.26 13.60
C PRO A 129 -9.11 -6.56 12.36
N GLY A 130 -7.83 -6.71 12.11
CA GLY A 130 -7.18 -6.08 10.96
C GLY A 130 -5.80 -6.67 10.68
N PRO A 131 -5.23 -6.37 9.49
CA PRO A 131 -3.84 -6.69 9.17
C PRO A 131 -2.86 -5.93 10.07
N ARG A 132 -1.58 -6.28 10.03
CA ARG A 132 -0.53 -5.40 10.56
C ARG A 132 -0.59 -4.05 9.86
N MET A 133 -0.45 -2.99 10.60
CA MET A 133 -0.61 -1.64 10.07
C MET A 133 0.55 -0.74 10.47
N ALA A 134 1.05 0.04 9.52
CA ALA A 134 1.84 1.23 9.77
C ALA A 134 1.10 2.46 9.23
N THR A 135 1.37 3.64 9.76
CA THR A 135 0.70 4.87 9.32
C THR A 135 1.66 6.04 9.17
N GLY A 136 1.45 6.82 8.10
CA GLY A 136 2.12 8.09 7.84
C GLY A 136 1.42 9.30 8.46
N GLY A 137 0.29 9.09 9.14
CA GLY A 137 -0.50 10.17 9.74
C GLY A 137 -1.04 11.15 8.71
N ASN A 138 -0.91 12.46 8.98
CA ASN A 138 -1.33 13.51 8.04
C ASN A 138 -0.17 13.90 7.13
N ALA A 139 -0.42 13.96 5.83
CA ALA A 139 0.58 14.42 4.89
C ALA A 139 1.00 15.87 5.16
N LEU A 140 2.29 16.15 5.14
CA LEU A 140 2.81 17.51 5.18
C LEU A 140 2.65 18.18 3.81
N LEU A 141 2.06 19.37 3.79
CA LEU A 141 1.89 20.21 2.62
C LEU A 141 2.50 21.59 2.90
N THR A 142 2.94 22.27 1.85
CA THR A 142 3.31 23.70 1.97
C THR A 142 2.10 24.60 1.74
N SER A 143 2.20 25.90 2.04
CA SER A 143 1.19 26.90 1.66
C SER A 143 0.98 27.03 0.16
N ALA A 144 1.93 26.55 -0.67
CA ALA A 144 1.74 26.47 -2.12
C ALA A 144 0.82 25.30 -2.52
N GLY A 145 0.59 24.34 -1.64
CA GLY A 145 -0.29 23.19 -1.85
C GLY A 145 0.41 21.83 -1.69
N GLY A 146 -0.15 20.87 -2.35
CA GLY A 146 0.12 19.45 -2.40
C GLY A 146 -1.08 18.82 -3.10
N THR A 147 -1.21 17.53 -3.14
CA THR A 147 -2.41 16.87 -3.66
C THR A 147 -3.64 17.38 -2.90
N ALA A 148 -4.66 17.84 -3.61
CA ALA A 148 -5.84 18.52 -3.06
C ALA A 148 -5.54 19.76 -2.18
N GLY A 149 -4.33 20.32 -2.24
CA GLY A 149 -3.90 21.41 -1.36
C GLY A 149 -4.78 22.64 -1.35
N ARG A 150 -5.54 22.90 -2.45
CA ARG A 150 -6.52 24.02 -2.50
C ARG A 150 -7.73 23.82 -1.60
N LEU A 151 -8.00 22.59 -1.15
CA LEU A 151 -9.13 22.25 -0.28
C LEU A 151 -8.71 22.18 1.19
N ILE A 152 -7.41 22.13 1.48
CA ILE A 152 -6.87 22.04 2.83
C ILE A 152 -6.57 23.46 3.32
N PRO A 153 -7.15 23.88 4.46
CA PRO A 153 -6.94 25.22 4.99
C PRO A 153 -5.53 25.40 5.56
N GLU A 154 -5.03 26.63 5.56
CA GLU A 154 -3.75 27.00 6.17
C GLU A 154 -3.69 26.67 7.67
N GLU A 155 -4.81 26.83 8.36
CA GLU A 155 -4.91 26.58 9.80
C GLU A 155 -5.81 25.38 10.13
N GLY A 156 -5.48 24.69 11.21
CA GLY A 156 -6.25 23.56 11.70
C GLY A 156 -5.85 22.25 11.07
N LEU A 157 -6.67 21.23 11.26
CA LEU A 157 -6.52 19.90 10.71
C LEU A 157 -7.84 19.51 10.05
N ILE A 158 -7.87 19.48 8.72
CA ILE A 158 -9.02 19.05 7.93
C ILE A 158 -8.52 18.12 6.83
N GLY A 159 -9.23 17.01 6.62
CA GLY A 159 -8.82 16.01 5.63
C GLY A 159 -7.57 15.24 6.05
N TYR A 160 -6.72 14.91 5.10
CA TYR A 160 -5.56 14.06 5.28
C TYR A 160 -4.22 14.81 5.30
N GLY A 161 -4.25 16.14 5.33
CA GLY A 161 -3.03 16.94 5.22
C GLY A 161 -2.95 18.06 6.24
N LYS A 162 -1.73 18.44 6.55
CA LYS A 162 -1.38 19.58 7.40
C LYS A 162 -0.46 20.53 6.64
N VAL A 163 -0.91 21.77 6.47
CA VAL A 163 -0.08 22.83 5.89
C VAL A 163 0.95 23.29 6.91
N VAL A 164 2.20 23.40 6.46
CA VAL A 164 3.32 24.00 7.19
C VAL A 164 3.80 25.23 6.42
N GLY A 165 3.74 26.40 7.06
CA GLY A 165 3.97 27.69 6.41
C GLY A 165 5.43 28.13 6.40
N ASP A 166 6.23 27.63 7.34
CA ASP A 166 7.64 27.96 7.47
C ASP A 166 8.48 26.83 8.09
N ARG A 167 9.78 27.09 8.28
CA ARG A 167 10.72 26.08 8.81
C ARG A 167 10.42 25.69 10.25
N ASP A 168 9.96 26.61 11.08
CA ASP A 168 9.61 26.32 12.46
C ASP A 168 8.32 25.48 12.54
N ASP A 169 7.38 25.71 11.63
CA ASP A 169 6.17 24.89 11.47
C ASP A 169 6.53 23.45 11.04
N ILE A 170 7.47 23.28 10.13
CA ILE A 170 7.96 21.94 9.73
C ILE A 170 8.45 21.17 10.96
N VAL A 171 9.36 21.73 11.72
CA VAL A 171 9.94 21.08 12.92
C VAL A 171 8.84 20.80 13.96
N ARG A 172 7.94 21.75 14.19
CA ARG A 172 6.85 21.61 15.14
C ARG A 172 5.90 20.49 14.76
N GLU A 173 5.51 20.44 13.48
CA GLU A 173 4.54 19.46 13.00
C GLU A 173 5.13 18.06 12.93
N VAL A 174 6.35 17.88 12.45
CA VAL A 174 7.05 16.58 12.47
C VAL A 174 7.12 16.03 13.89
N ARG A 175 7.55 16.85 14.86
CA ARG A 175 7.59 16.44 16.26
C ARG A 175 6.21 16.14 16.84
N ARG A 176 5.18 16.89 16.43
CA ARG A 176 3.79 16.66 16.86
C ARG A 176 3.31 15.30 16.39
N GLN A 177 3.52 14.96 15.12
CA GLN A 177 3.09 13.69 14.56
C GLN A 177 3.85 12.51 15.20
N ILE A 178 5.16 12.63 15.38
CA ILE A 178 5.96 11.62 16.08
C ILE A 178 5.48 11.42 17.53
N LYS A 179 5.19 12.50 18.24
CA LYS A 179 4.59 12.42 19.59
C LYS A 179 3.24 11.71 19.59
N ARG A 180 2.47 11.80 18.50
CA ARG A 180 1.18 11.09 18.33
C ARG A 180 1.37 9.62 18.04
N GLY A 181 2.53 9.20 17.59
CA GLY A 181 2.87 7.80 17.38
C GLY A 181 2.79 7.34 15.93
N VAL A 182 2.99 8.23 14.95
CA VAL A 182 3.09 7.80 13.54
C VAL A 182 4.33 6.93 13.33
N ASP A 183 4.28 6.01 12.37
CA ASP A 183 5.38 5.15 11.99
C ASP A 183 6.24 5.78 10.89
N TRP A 184 5.65 6.68 10.11
CA TRP A 184 6.26 7.40 9.01
C TRP A 184 5.88 8.88 9.07
N ILE A 185 6.75 9.75 8.51
CA ILE A 185 6.35 11.12 8.14
C ILE A 185 6.03 11.13 6.67
N LYS A 186 4.79 11.43 6.30
CA LYS A 186 4.34 11.55 4.91
C LYS A 186 4.48 13.00 4.43
N VAL A 187 5.06 13.18 3.23
CA VAL A 187 5.20 14.48 2.56
C VAL A 187 4.58 14.43 1.16
N HIS A 188 3.72 15.39 0.81
CA HIS A 188 3.32 15.64 -0.56
C HIS A 188 4.32 16.58 -1.21
N VAL A 189 5.35 16.00 -1.85
CA VAL A 189 6.43 16.77 -2.50
C VAL A 189 5.91 17.46 -3.78
N THR A 190 4.99 16.79 -4.49
CA THR A 190 4.23 17.36 -5.60
C THR A 190 2.75 17.44 -5.28
N GLY A 191 1.95 18.04 -6.18
CA GLY A 191 0.49 18.05 -6.12
C GLY A 191 -0.14 19.35 -6.60
N LEU A 192 0.61 20.46 -6.69
CA LEU A 192 0.10 21.69 -7.28
C LEU A 192 -0.05 21.55 -8.80
N THR A 193 -1.26 21.78 -9.29
CA THR A 193 -1.51 21.93 -10.72
C THR A 193 -1.76 23.41 -11.02
N PRO A 194 -0.80 24.14 -11.63
CA PRO A 194 -0.96 25.55 -11.92
C PRO A 194 -2.06 25.78 -12.97
N ARG A 195 -2.63 26.98 -12.97
CA ARG A 195 -3.61 27.38 -14.02
C ARG A 195 -3.01 27.46 -15.41
N GLN A 196 -1.70 27.73 -15.51
CA GLN A 196 -0.96 27.66 -16.76
C GLN A 196 -0.79 26.21 -17.15
N LYS A 197 -0.88 25.92 -18.43
CA LYS A 197 -0.80 24.58 -19.00
C LYS A 197 0.61 24.01 -18.78
N THR A 198 0.82 23.38 -17.66
CA THR A 198 1.95 22.49 -17.40
C THR A 198 1.48 21.06 -17.43
N VAL A 199 2.32 20.16 -17.90
CA VAL A 199 2.06 18.72 -17.85
C VAL A 199 2.47 18.22 -16.46
N GLY A 200 1.54 17.58 -15.78
CA GLY A 200 1.80 16.94 -14.49
C GLY A 200 1.71 17.87 -13.27
N GLU A 201 2.09 17.32 -12.14
CA GLU A 201 2.10 18.00 -10.84
C GLU A 201 3.41 18.77 -10.64
N GLN A 202 3.33 19.90 -9.98
CA GLN A 202 4.49 20.71 -9.64
C GLN A 202 5.03 20.36 -8.25
N GLN A 203 6.35 20.39 -8.11
CA GLN A 203 7.01 20.34 -6.81
C GLN A 203 6.75 21.63 -6.04
N VAL A 204 6.36 21.50 -4.77
CA VAL A 204 6.00 22.63 -3.89
C VAL A 204 6.95 22.82 -2.70
N TRP A 205 7.99 22.00 -2.62
CA TRP A 205 9.02 22.04 -1.59
C TRP A 205 10.39 22.37 -2.20
N SER A 206 11.19 23.14 -1.48
CA SER A 206 12.62 23.24 -1.78
C SER A 206 13.40 22.05 -1.21
N LEU A 207 14.54 21.72 -1.80
CA LEU A 207 15.44 20.68 -1.26
C LEU A 207 15.85 20.95 0.21
N ALA A 208 16.01 22.23 0.59
CA ALA A 208 16.38 22.60 1.95
C ALA A 208 15.25 22.33 2.97
N GLU A 209 14.00 22.48 2.58
CA GLU A 209 12.83 22.12 3.42
C GLU A 209 12.67 20.61 3.52
N LEU A 210 12.82 19.88 2.41
CA LEU A 210 12.80 18.41 2.42
C LEU A 210 13.88 17.83 3.35
N LYS A 211 15.12 18.37 3.31
CA LYS A 211 16.16 18.00 4.25
C LYS A 211 15.81 18.29 5.70
N LEU A 212 15.16 19.42 5.97
CA LEU A 212 14.74 19.75 7.33
C LEU A 212 13.69 18.75 7.86
N VAL A 213 12.78 18.27 7.00
CA VAL A 213 11.81 17.22 7.36
C VAL A 213 12.56 15.93 7.73
N THR A 214 13.45 15.44 6.85
CA THR A 214 14.18 14.18 7.08
C THR A 214 15.10 14.26 8.29
N GLU A 215 15.89 15.32 8.43
CA GLU A 215 16.77 15.53 9.58
C GLU A 215 15.97 15.52 10.89
N THR A 216 14.84 16.24 10.95
CA THR A 216 13.99 16.30 12.15
C THR A 216 13.38 14.94 12.49
N ALA A 217 12.92 14.17 11.48
CA ALA A 217 12.31 12.87 11.68
C ALA A 217 13.34 11.81 12.07
N HIS A 218 14.49 11.76 11.36
CA HIS A 218 15.53 10.78 11.58
C HIS A 218 16.23 10.94 12.93
N GLU A 219 16.38 12.18 13.44
CA GLU A 219 16.88 12.43 14.81
C GLU A 219 16.02 11.72 15.87
N LEU A 220 14.75 11.45 15.56
CA LEU A 220 13.79 10.77 16.44
C LEU A 220 13.50 9.33 16.00
N GLY A 221 14.24 8.82 15.01
CA GLY A 221 14.16 7.43 14.55
C GLY A 221 12.93 7.13 13.67
N VAL A 222 12.26 8.14 13.10
CA VAL A 222 11.09 7.96 12.25
C VAL A 222 11.46 8.18 10.78
N PRO A 223 11.15 7.23 9.87
CA PRO A 223 11.43 7.35 8.44
C PRO A 223 10.46 8.30 7.74
N VAL A 224 10.85 8.74 6.52
CA VAL A 224 10.10 9.71 5.71
C VAL A 224 9.73 9.12 4.36
N ILE A 225 8.46 9.30 3.96
CA ILE A 225 7.90 8.84 2.68
C ILE A 225 7.32 10.01 1.89
N GLY A 226 7.53 10.03 0.55
CA GLY A 226 7.14 11.15 -0.30
C GLY A 226 6.20 10.79 -1.44
N HIS A 227 5.15 11.59 -1.65
CA HIS A 227 4.37 11.61 -2.90
C HIS A 227 5.16 12.42 -3.95
N CYS A 228 5.67 11.77 -4.99
CA CYS A 228 6.58 12.36 -5.97
C CYS A 228 6.20 11.95 -7.40
N ARG A 229 5.58 12.86 -8.15
CA ARG A 229 5.16 12.60 -9.54
C ARG A 229 5.93 13.38 -10.61
N GLY A 230 7.04 13.98 -10.26
CA GLY A 230 7.88 14.73 -11.18
C GLY A 230 9.36 14.42 -10.97
N ALA A 231 10.20 14.58 -12.02
CA ALA A 231 11.62 14.26 -11.96
C ALA A 231 12.35 15.00 -10.82
N SER A 232 12.13 16.31 -10.70
CA SER A 232 12.75 17.10 -9.63
C SER A 232 12.36 16.63 -8.25
N SER A 233 11.09 16.25 -8.05
CA SER A 233 10.60 15.77 -6.75
C SER A 233 11.22 14.43 -6.35
N VAL A 234 11.37 13.51 -7.30
CA VAL A 234 12.04 12.22 -7.07
C VAL A 234 13.52 12.44 -6.73
N ARG A 235 14.23 13.24 -7.55
CA ARG A 235 15.64 13.59 -7.32
C ARG A 235 15.84 14.24 -5.96
N ASP A 236 15.08 15.28 -5.66
CA ASP A 236 15.26 16.07 -4.45
C ASP A 236 14.87 15.29 -3.20
N SER A 237 13.87 14.41 -3.26
CA SER A 237 13.53 13.49 -2.16
C SER A 237 14.65 12.49 -1.89
N ALA A 238 15.22 11.88 -2.93
CA ALA A 238 16.38 10.99 -2.78
C ALA A 238 17.58 11.72 -2.18
N LEU A 239 17.89 12.94 -2.65
CA LEU A 239 18.99 13.78 -2.13
C LEU A 239 18.72 14.33 -0.72
N ALA A 240 17.44 14.45 -0.34
CA ALA A 240 17.06 14.85 1.01
C ALA A 240 17.14 13.70 2.02
N GLY A 241 17.27 12.44 1.56
CA GLY A 241 17.36 11.28 2.42
C GLY A 241 16.01 10.63 2.75
N PHE A 242 15.03 10.72 1.87
CA PHE A 242 13.76 9.99 2.04
C PHE A 242 14.01 8.49 2.03
N ASP A 243 13.27 7.76 2.86
CA ASP A 243 13.37 6.31 3.03
C ASP A 243 12.49 5.54 2.06
N MET A 244 11.52 6.20 1.43
CA MET A 244 10.64 5.62 0.41
C MET A 244 10.03 6.70 -0.47
N ILE A 245 9.88 6.42 -1.76
CA ILE A 245 9.25 7.32 -2.74
C ILE A 245 8.04 6.63 -3.36
N LEU A 246 6.88 7.30 -3.29
CA LEU A 246 5.65 6.87 -3.95
C LEU A 246 5.58 7.44 -5.36
N HIS A 247 5.02 6.66 -6.28
CA HIS A 247 4.79 6.94 -7.70
C HIS A 247 6.04 7.00 -8.56
N ALA A 248 6.91 7.98 -8.36
CA ALA A 248 8.09 8.23 -9.21
C ALA A 248 7.74 8.29 -10.72
N THR A 249 6.58 8.89 -11.07
CA THR A 249 5.93 8.76 -12.39
C THR A 249 6.79 9.29 -13.54
N HIS A 250 7.42 10.44 -13.39
CA HIS A 250 8.14 11.13 -14.47
C HIS A 250 9.63 11.29 -14.14
N MET A 251 10.31 10.17 -13.81
CA MET A 251 11.77 10.21 -13.62
C MET A 251 12.51 10.54 -14.92
N ASP A 252 13.55 11.34 -14.80
CA ASP A 252 14.58 11.55 -15.80
C ASP A 252 15.92 10.92 -15.38
N GLU A 253 16.98 11.12 -16.15
CA GLU A 253 18.30 10.56 -15.87
C GLU A 253 18.90 11.06 -14.54
N GLU A 254 18.64 12.31 -14.15
CA GLU A 254 19.13 12.86 -12.89
C GLU A 254 18.41 12.25 -11.70
N ALA A 255 17.08 12.11 -11.81
CA ALA A 255 16.26 11.45 -10.78
C ALA A 255 16.64 9.97 -10.63
N LEU A 256 16.79 9.25 -11.76
CA LEU A 256 17.25 7.87 -11.75
C LEU A 256 18.63 7.73 -11.07
N SER A 257 19.58 8.59 -11.43
CA SER A 257 20.92 8.59 -10.82
C SER A 257 20.85 8.80 -9.31
N ALA A 258 20.01 9.72 -8.84
CA ALA A 258 19.86 10.00 -7.42
C ALA A 258 19.25 8.81 -6.64
N VAL A 259 18.18 8.19 -7.16
CA VAL A 259 17.57 7.03 -6.48
C VAL A 259 18.46 5.80 -6.50
N VAL A 260 19.24 5.60 -7.57
CA VAL A 260 20.22 4.51 -7.65
C VAL A 260 21.38 4.76 -6.68
N GLU A 261 21.93 5.98 -6.61
CA GLU A 261 23.01 6.31 -5.66
C GLU A 261 22.56 6.08 -4.21
N LYS A 262 21.35 6.46 -3.88
CA LYS A 262 20.80 6.37 -2.51
C LYS A 262 20.11 5.05 -2.21
N GLN A 263 19.86 4.21 -3.22
CA GLN A 263 19.11 2.95 -3.11
C GLN A 263 17.74 3.13 -2.43
N VAL A 264 17.03 4.23 -2.75
CA VAL A 264 15.74 4.57 -2.14
C VAL A 264 14.66 3.65 -2.70
N PRO A 265 13.94 2.87 -1.87
CA PRO A 265 12.81 2.06 -2.31
C PRO A 265 11.72 2.90 -2.98
N ILE A 266 11.11 2.35 -4.05
CA ILE A 266 10.05 3.03 -4.80
C ILE A 266 8.78 2.17 -4.77
N VAL A 267 7.64 2.81 -4.56
CA VAL A 267 6.30 2.24 -4.72
C VAL A 267 5.64 2.89 -5.93
N PRO A 268 5.63 2.26 -7.11
CA PRO A 268 5.11 2.86 -8.34
C PRO A 268 3.64 3.25 -8.29
N THR A 269 2.82 2.46 -7.58
CA THR A 269 1.38 2.73 -7.39
C THR A 269 0.63 2.82 -8.72
N PHE A 270 0.82 1.82 -9.56
CA PHE A 270 0.19 1.79 -10.89
C PHE A 270 -1.29 1.36 -10.87
N THR A 271 -1.75 0.71 -9.80
CA THR A 271 -3.09 0.09 -9.74
C THR A 271 -4.20 1.08 -10.07
N PHE A 272 -4.20 2.28 -9.46
CA PHE A 272 -5.19 3.31 -9.75
C PHE A 272 -5.18 3.71 -11.24
N GLN A 273 -4.01 3.97 -11.79
CA GLN A 273 -3.82 4.38 -13.19
C GLN A 273 -4.20 3.25 -14.15
N ALA A 274 -3.80 2.00 -13.85
CA ALA A 274 -4.10 0.85 -14.66
C ALA A 274 -5.61 0.53 -14.69
N ASN A 275 -6.27 0.64 -13.56
CA ASN A 275 -7.73 0.46 -13.48
C ASN A 275 -8.47 1.50 -14.31
N LEU A 276 -8.05 2.76 -14.23
CA LEU A 276 -8.66 3.81 -15.06
C LEU A 276 -8.34 3.60 -16.55
N ALA A 277 -7.12 3.23 -16.90
CA ALA A 277 -6.72 2.99 -18.28
C ALA A 277 -7.46 1.80 -18.90
N ASP A 278 -7.56 0.69 -18.17
CA ASP A 278 -8.10 -0.57 -18.70
C ASP A 278 -9.63 -0.66 -18.55
N TYR A 279 -10.18 -0.18 -17.43
CA TYR A 279 -11.59 -0.36 -17.06
C TYR A 279 -12.38 0.95 -16.90
N GLY A 280 -11.76 2.09 -17.15
CA GLY A 280 -12.42 3.40 -16.96
C GLY A 280 -13.73 3.58 -17.74
N ALA A 281 -13.90 2.87 -18.86
CA ALA A 281 -15.14 2.90 -19.65
C ALA A 281 -16.35 2.41 -18.84
N SER A 282 -16.20 1.42 -17.94
CA SER A 282 -17.27 0.88 -17.12
C SER A 282 -17.85 1.90 -16.12
N ILE A 283 -17.03 2.87 -15.71
CA ILE A 283 -17.42 3.99 -14.85
C ILE A 283 -17.57 5.31 -15.60
N GLN A 284 -17.68 5.27 -16.93
CA GLN A 284 -17.88 6.42 -17.81
C GLN A 284 -16.76 7.48 -17.78
N ALA A 285 -15.50 7.04 -17.52
CA ALA A 285 -14.35 7.89 -17.70
C ALA A 285 -14.12 8.20 -19.19
N SER A 286 -13.60 9.41 -19.50
CA SER A 286 -13.38 9.77 -20.91
C SER A 286 -12.26 8.95 -21.55
N PRO A 287 -12.34 8.67 -22.87
CA PRO A 287 -11.27 7.98 -23.59
C PRO A 287 -9.92 8.69 -23.51
N GLU A 288 -9.93 10.03 -23.50
CA GLU A 288 -8.73 10.85 -23.42
C GLU A 288 -8.02 10.66 -22.07
N LEU A 289 -8.79 10.54 -20.99
CA LEU A 289 -8.26 10.30 -19.66
C LEU A 289 -7.67 8.88 -19.57
N GLN A 290 -8.35 7.88 -20.12
CA GLN A 290 -7.83 6.51 -20.18
C GLN A 290 -6.51 6.44 -20.95
N GLU A 291 -6.41 7.12 -22.11
CA GLU A 291 -5.19 7.13 -22.91
C GLU A 291 -4.04 7.89 -22.21
N LEU A 292 -4.35 8.97 -21.50
CA LEU A 292 -3.37 9.69 -20.68
C LEU A 292 -2.70 8.75 -19.68
N PHE A 293 -3.47 7.97 -18.93
CA PHE A 293 -2.91 7.07 -17.93
C PHE A 293 -2.19 5.87 -18.54
N ARG A 294 -2.63 5.34 -19.69
CA ARG A 294 -1.84 4.32 -20.42
C ARG A 294 -0.47 4.84 -20.79
N LYS A 295 -0.40 6.10 -21.26
CA LYS A 295 0.85 6.74 -21.61
C LYS A 295 1.73 6.95 -20.37
N GLU A 296 1.17 7.44 -19.27
CA GLU A 296 1.93 7.64 -18.03
C GLU A 296 2.57 6.33 -17.51
N ILE A 297 1.84 5.22 -17.51
CA ILE A 297 2.37 3.91 -17.11
C ILE A 297 3.55 3.51 -18.01
N LYS A 298 3.40 3.61 -19.33
CA LYS A 298 4.46 3.26 -20.29
C LYS A 298 5.70 4.14 -20.16
N ASP A 299 5.49 5.45 -20.00
CA ASP A 299 6.59 6.42 -19.87
C ASP A 299 7.37 6.16 -18.56
N SER A 300 6.68 5.82 -17.47
CA SER A 300 7.29 5.53 -16.17
C SER A 300 8.01 4.19 -16.14
N ALA A 301 7.44 3.16 -16.78
CA ALA A 301 7.94 1.78 -16.70
C ALA A 301 9.41 1.64 -17.16
N SER A 302 9.84 2.42 -18.14
CA SER A 302 11.22 2.38 -18.64
C SER A 302 12.25 2.76 -17.56
N MET A 303 12.01 3.86 -16.85
CA MET A 303 12.92 4.33 -15.81
C MET A 303 12.85 3.45 -14.55
N LEU A 304 11.66 2.97 -14.19
CA LEU A 304 11.48 2.07 -13.06
C LEU A 304 12.17 0.72 -13.27
N ARG A 305 12.13 0.15 -14.50
CA ARG A 305 12.89 -1.06 -14.82
C ARG A 305 14.40 -0.83 -14.65
N ARG A 306 14.93 0.27 -15.16
CA ARG A 306 16.35 0.62 -15.00
C ARG A 306 16.75 0.82 -13.54
N ALA A 307 15.88 1.42 -12.74
CA ALA A 307 16.10 1.54 -11.29
C ALA A 307 16.16 0.16 -10.64
N HIS A 308 15.23 -0.73 -10.97
CA HIS A 308 15.22 -2.10 -10.48
C HIS A 308 16.46 -2.90 -10.91
N GLU A 309 16.85 -2.83 -12.18
CA GLU A 309 18.07 -3.46 -12.72
C GLU A 309 19.34 -2.95 -12.02
N ALA A 310 19.32 -1.70 -11.52
CA ALA A 310 20.39 -1.11 -10.72
C ALA A 310 20.29 -1.44 -9.21
N GLY A 311 19.37 -2.32 -8.81
CA GLY A 311 19.23 -2.81 -7.43
C GLY A 311 18.28 -2.00 -6.54
N VAL A 312 17.60 -0.98 -7.06
CA VAL A 312 16.60 -0.23 -6.29
C VAL A 312 15.38 -1.12 -6.01
N PRO A 313 14.97 -1.31 -4.75
CA PRO A 313 13.79 -2.09 -4.43
C PRO A 313 12.52 -1.43 -4.97
N LEU A 314 11.70 -2.20 -5.73
CA LEU A 314 10.35 -1.80 -6.10
C LEU A 314 9.36 -2.58 -5.25
N LEU A 315 8.40 -1.88 -4.64
CA LEU A 315 7.41 -2.43 -3.72
C LEU A 315 6.01 -2.27 -4.30
N CYS A 316 5.13 -3.23 -4.03
CA CYS A 316 3.72 -3.13 -4.40
C CYS A 316 2.95 -2.24 -3.44
N GLY A 317 2.17 -1.29 -3.98
CA GLY A 317 1.24 -0.45 -3.27
C GLY A 317 0.15 0.04 -4.22
N THR A 318 -1.12 -0.01 -3.80
CA THR A 318 -2.26 0.08 -4.72
C THR A 318 -3.02 1.39 -4.70
N GLU A 319 -2.72 2.27 -3.74
CA GLU A 319 -3.54 3.46 -3.47
C GLU A 319 -5.00 3.09 -3.13
N SER A 320 -5.17 1.92 -2.47
CA SER A 320 -6.49 1.43 -2.06
C SER A 320 -7.16 2.42 -1.10
N GLY A 321 -8.41 2.71 -1.37
CA GLY A 321 -9.20 3.69 -0.62
C GLY A 321 -9.97 4.68 -1.49
N PHE A 322 -9.72 4.71 -2.80
CA PHE A 322 -10.48 5.47 -3.79
C PHE A 322 -11.49 4.60 -4.53
N SER A 323 -12.42 5.23 -5.27
CA SER A 323 -13.43 4.53 -6.07
C SER A 323 -12.86 3.66 -7.19
N LEU A 324 -11.65 3.94 -7.67
CA LEU A 324 -10.93 3.14 -8.66
C LEU A 324 -10.16 1.98 -8.05
N THR A 325 -9.89 2.05 -6.74
CA THR A 325 -9.15 1.06 -5.97
C THR A 325 -9.87 0.74 -4.66
N PRO A 326 -11.13 0.25 -4.72
CA PRO A 326 -11.90 -0.09 -3.53
C PRO A 326 -11.21 -1.18 -2.72
N TYR A 327 -11.41 -1.15 -1.40
CA TYR A 327 -10.75 -2.05 -0.47
C TYR A 327 -11.09 -3.51 -0.72
N GLY A 328 -10.06 -4.35 -0.70
CA GLY A 328 -10.22 -5.80 -0.80
C GLY A 328 -10.40 -6.32 -2.22
N GLU A 329 -10.34 -5.48 -3.26
CA GLU A 329 -10.61 -5.90 -4.63
C GLU A 329 -9.38 -5.90 -5.55
N TRP A 330 -8.46 -4.94 -5.40
CA TRP A 330 -7.42 -4.67 -6.39
C TRP A 330 -5.98 -4.83 -5.89
N HIS A 331 -5.77 -5.40 -4.70
CA HIS A 331 -4.42 -5.53 -4.12
C HIS A 331 -3.48 -6.43 -4.94
N TYR A 332 -4.01 -7.36 -5.73
CA TYR A 332 -3.23 -8.18 -6.67
C TYR A 332 -2.79 -7.41 -7.93
N ARG A 333 -3.50 -6.32 -8.25
CA ARG A 333 -3.37 -5.62 -9.54
C ARG A 333 -1.98 -5.03 -9.74
N GLU A 334 -1.35 -4.56 -8.68
CA GLU A 334 0.02 -4.06 -8.76
C GLU A 334 0.99 -5.16 -9.21
N LEU A 335 0.82 -6.39 -8.71
CA LEU A 335 1.64 -7.53 -9.15
C LEU A 335 1.44 -7.81 -10.64
N GLU A 336 0.19 -7.79 -11.11
CA GLU A 336 -0.12 -7.98 -12.53
C GLU A 336 0.52 -6.89 -13.40
N VAL A 337 0.46 -5.63 -12.98
CA VAL A 337 1.08 -4.50 -13.69
C VAL A 337 2.61 -4.63 -13.68
N PHE A 338 3.22 -5.06 -12.58
CA PHE A 338 4.66 -5.32 -12.52
C PHE A 338 5.09 -6.39 -13.53
N VAL A 339 4.33 -7.48 -13.63
CA VAL A 339 4.61 -8.51 -14.65
C VAL A 339 4.43 -7.93 -16.06
N ARG A 340 3.32 -7.25 -16.32
CA ARG A 340 2.95 -6.78 -17.65
C ARG A 340 3.82 -5.62 -18.16
N GLU A 341 4.10 -4.64 -17.30
CA GLU A 341 4.72 -3.37 -17.70
C GLU A 341 6.19 -3.26 -17.30
N LEU A 342 6.58 -3.85 -16.16
CA LEU A 342 7.96 -3.80 -15.69
C LEU A 342 8.79 -5.02 -16.12
N GLY A 343 8.13 -6.08 -16.64
CA GLY A 343 8.81 -7.29 -17.07
C GLY A 343 9.28 -8.19 -15.93
N PHE A 344 8.69 -8.05 -14.74
CA PHE A 344 8.95 -8.94 -13.63
C PHE A 344 8.45 -10.35 -13.94
N SER A 345 9.15 -11.37 -13.45
CA SER A 345 8.54 -12.67 -13.26
C SER A 345 7.46 -12.59 -12.16
N THR A 346 6.55 -13.55 -12.18
CA THR A 346 5.51 -13.68 -11.14
C THR A 346 6.11 -13.75 -9.73
N ILE A 347 7.24 -14.46 -9.59
CA ILE A 347 7.94 -14.63 -8.32
C ILE A 347 8.57 -13.31 -7.84
N GLU A 348 9.15 -12.52 -8.74
CA GLU A 348 9.66 -11.17 -8.41
C GLU A 348 8.52 -10.24 -7.99
N ALA A 349 7.37 -10.29 -8.67
CA ALA A 349 6.21 -9.50 -8.30
C ALA A 349 5.66 -9.90 -6.91
N ILE A 350 5.61 -11.21 -6.59
CA ILE A 350 5.23 -11.69 -5.26
C ILE A 350 6.23 -11.22 -4.20
N LYS A 351 7.54 -11.28 -4.47
CA LYS A 351 8.56 -10.75 -3.58
C LYS A 351 8.35 -9.26 -3.30
N ALA A 352 8.05 -8.46 -4.34
CA ALA A 352 7.77 -7.03 -4.21
C ALA A 352 6.51 -6.74 -3.38
N ALA A 353 5.53 -7.65 -3.34
CA ALA A 353 4.28 -7.55 -2.59
C ALA A 353 4.33 -8.24 -1.21
N THR A 354 5.45 -8.80 -0.82
CA THR A 354 5.59 -9.54 0.44
C THR A 354 6.86 -9.12 1.20
N SER A 355 8.01 -9.79 1.01
CA SER A 355 9.21 -9.51 1.81
C SER A 355 9.77 -8.10 1.60
N GLU A 356 9.81 -7.58 0.37
CA GLU A 356 10.25 -6.20 0.13
C GLU A 356 9.23 -5.20 0.68
N ALA A 357 7.93 -5.46 0.51
CA ALA A 357 6.86 -4.60 1.03
C ALA A 357 6.83 -4.51 2.56
N ALA A 358 7.42 -5.44 3.29
CA ALA A 358 7.57 -5.36 4.75
C ALA A 358 8.35 -4.12 5.22
N ARG A 359 9.08 -3.44 4.32
CA ARG A 359 9.70 -2.12 4.59
C ARG A 359 8.66 -1.07 4.95
N GLY A 360 7.50 -1.10 4.27
CA GLY A 360 6.40 -0.18 4.56
C GLY A 360 5.82 -0.33 5.98
N LEU A 361 5.95 -1.51 6.57
CA LEU A 361 5.56 -1.79 7.94
C LEU A 361 6.69 -1.50 8.96
N CYS A 362 7.86 -1.06 8.52
CA CYS A 362 9.09 -1.02 9.33
C CYS A 362 9.48 -2.40 9.92
N MET A 363 9.10 -3.51 9.23
CA MET A 363 9.28 -4.89 9.69
C MET A 363 10.05 -5.75 8.68
N TYR A 364 10.93 -5.14 7.88
CA TYR A 364 11.76 -5.85 6.91
C TYR A 364 12.63 -6.90 7.61
N GLY A 365 12.53 -8.16 7.15
CA GLY A 365 13.23 -9.29 7.77
C GLY A 365 12.52 -9.88 9.00
N GLU A 366 11.31 -9.41 9.37
CA GLU A 366 10.51 -9.97 10.46
C GLU A 366 9.24 -10.67 9.96
N THR A 367 8.67 -10.21 8.85
CA THR A 367 7.49 -10.78 8.18
C THR A 367 7.64 -10.74 6.66
N GLY A 368 6.63 -11.18 5.92
CA GLY A 368 6.58 -11.17 4.46
C GLY A 368 7.36 -12.29 3.78
N ALA A 369 7.91 -13.25 4.54
CA ALA A 369 8.59 -14.42 3.98
C ALA A 369 8.28 -15.69 4.77
N LEU A 370 8.23 -16.84 4.08
CA LEU A 370 8.05 -18.15 4.72
C LEU A 370 9.41 -18.74 5.11
N THR A 371 10.03 -18.14 6.10
CA THR A 371 11.35 -18.52 6.64
C THR A 371 11.24 -18.84 8.13
N GLU A 372 11.95 -19.87 8.58
CA GLU A 372 11.99 -20.28 9.98
C GLU A 372 12.37 -19.10 10.89
N GLY A 373 11.60 -18.92 11.95
CA GLY A 373 11.76 -17.85 12.93
C GLY A 373 11.01 -16.56 12.64
N LEU A 374 10.55 -16.34 11.40
CA LEU A 374 9.75 -15.16 11.06
C LEU A 374 8.30 -15.27 11.54
N LEU A 375 7.62 -14.14 11.57
CA LEU A 375 6.19 -14.08 11.90
C LEU A 375 5.37 -14.86 10.88
N ALA A 376 4.38 -15.58 11.36
CA ALA A 376 3.53 -16.45 10.55
C ALA A 376 2.31 -15.69 10.03
N ASP A 377 2.51 -14.89 8.99
CA ASP A 377 1.49 -14.22 8.22
C ASP A 377 1.40 -14.90 6.86
N VAL A 378 0.43 -15.80 6.68
CA VAL A 378 0.38 -16.79 5.60
C VAL A 378 -0.99 -16.81 4.96
N ILE A 379 -1.04 -16.95 3.64
CA ILE A 379 -2.27 -17.25 2.89
C ILE A 379 -2.15 -18.58 2.15
N VAL A 380 -3.28 -19.29 2.08
CA VAL A 380 -3.44 -20.48 1.25
C VAL A 380 -4.39 -20.13 0.11
N VAL A 381 -3.90 -20.22 -1.11
CA VAL A 381 -4.60 -19.78 -2.31
C VAL A 381 -4.79 -20.97 -3.25
N ARG A 382 -6.02 -21.21 -3.69
CA ARG A 382 -6.32 -22.29 -4.67
C ARG A 382 -5.64 -22.00 -6.00
N GLY A 383 -4.91 -22.98 -6.51
CA GLY A 383 -4.23 -22.91 -7.81
C GLY A 383 -2.77 -22.50 -7.73
N ALA A 384 -2.20 -22.23 -8.88
CA ALA A 384 -0.76 -21.99 -9.09
C ALA A 384 -0.48 -20.49 -9.28
N VAL A 385 -0.38 -19.76 -8.19
CA VAL A 385 -0.15 -18.29 -8.20
C VAL A 385 1.19 -17.93 -8.85
N ASP A 386 2.17 -18.81 -8.82
CA ASP A 386 3.44 -18.68 -9.55
C ASP A 386 3.29 -18.63 -11.07
N GLN A 387 2.17 -19.10 -11.60
CA GLN A 387 1.86 -19.05 -13.03
C GLN A 387 0.92 -17.89 -13.38
N ASP A 388 0.04 -17.52 -12.45
CA ASP A 388 -0.97 -16.50 -12.67
C ASP A 388 -1.32 -15.78 -11.36
N VAL A 389 -0.85 -14.55 -11.18
CA VAL A 389 -1.16 -13.72 -10.01
C VAL A 389 -2.62 -13.29 -9.94
N THR A 390 -3.37 -13.36 -11.06
CA THR A 390 -4.78 -12.96 -11.07
C THR A 390 -5.67 -13.93 -10.28
N LEU A 391 -5.17 -15.12 -9.95
CA LEU A 391 -5.83 -16.06 -9.03
C LEU A 391 -6.06 -15.45 -7.63
N LEU A 392 -5.23 -14.50 -7.22
CA LEU A 392 -5.43 -13.75 -5.97
C LEU A 392 -6.70 -12.88 -5.98
N ALA A 393 -7.20 -12.59 -7.18
CA ALA A 393 -8.38 -11.81 -7.42
C ALA A 393 -9.68 -12.63 -7.40
N GLU A 394 -9.60 -13.94 -7.64
CA GLU A 394 -10.77 -14.76 -7.85
C GLU A 394 -11.53 -15.00 -6.54
N PRO A 395 -12.86 -14.76 -6.51
CA PRO A 395 -13.66 -14.98 -5.32
C PRO A 395 -13.51 -16.41 -4.77
N GLY A 396 -13.15 -16.53 -3.50
CA GLY A 396 -13.00 -17.82 -2.82
C GLY A 396 -11.72 -18.59 -3.14
N HIS A 397 -10.79 -18.03 -3.92
CA HIS A 397 -9.45 -18.66 -4.11
C HIS A 397 -8.55 -18.47 -2.90
N ILE A 398 -8.67 -17.38 -2.15
CA ILE A 398 -8.01 -17.26 -0.85
C ILE A 398 -8.79 -18.12 0.16
N GLU A 399 -8.31 -19.34 0.35
CA GLU A 399 -9.01 -20.34 1.18
C GLU A 399 -8.76 -20.14 2.67
N ARG A 400 -7.55 -19.69 3.02
CA ARG A 400 -7.17 -19.47 4.43
C ARG A 400 -6.29 -18.22 4.53
N VAL A 401 -6.53 -17.48 5.59
CA VAL A 401 -5.68 -16.38 6.03
C VAL A 401 -5.23 -16.68 7.46
N ILE A 402 -3.92 -16.73 7.65
CA ILE A 402 -3.28 -16.89 8.94
C ILE A 402 -2.53 -15.59 9.21
N LEU A 403 -2.83 -14.95 10.32
CA LEU A 403 -2.18 -13.73 10.75
C LEU A 403 -1.62 -13.92 12.15
N ASN A 404 -0.35 -13.59 12.33
CA ASN A 404 0.33 -13.76 13.62
C ASN A 404 0.21 -15.20 14.17
N GLY A 405 0.19 -16.20 13.27
CA GLY A 405 0.05 -17.61 13.59
C GLY A 405 -1.37 -18.08 13.90
N GLU A 406 -2.36 -17.22 13.85
CA GLU A 406 -3.75 -17.52 14.08
C GLU A 406 -4.53 -17.68 12.78
N LEU A 407 -5.26 -18.77 12.62
CA LEU A 407 -6.17 -18.97 11.49
C LEU A 407 -7.41 -18.11 11.69
N LEU A 408 -7.61 -17.15 10.79
CA LEU A 408 -8.71 -16.19 10.88
C LEU A 408 -10.03 -16.78 10.36
N GLU A 409 -11.09 -16.56 11.13
CA GLU A 409 -12.48 -16.74 10.69
C GLU A 409 -13.04 -15.36 10.30
N LEU A 410 -12.99 -15.05 9.01
CA LEU A 410 -13.41 -13.74 8.53
C LEU A 410 -14.93 -13.72 8.29
N PRO A 411 -15.65 -12.70 8.80
CA PRO A 411 -17.09 -12.58 8.58
C PRO A 411 -17.38 -12.43 7.09
N ALA A 412 -18.55 -12.87 6.63
CA ALA A 412 -18.99 -12.66 5.27
C ALA A 412 -19.03 -11.16 4.93
N PRO A 413 -18.78 -10.79 3.65
CA PRO A 413 -18.94 -9.41 3.22
C PRO A 413 -20.35 -8.90 3.55
N SER A 414 -20.43 -7.72 4.17
CA SER A 414 -21.73 -7.04 4.36
C SER A 414 -21.86 -5.98 3.27
N PRO A 415 -22.86 -6.08 2.39
CA PRO A 415 -23.13 -5.00 1.44
C PRO A 415 -23.40 -3.70 2.19
N ARG A 416 -22.85 -2.60 1.69
CA ARG A 416 -23.13 -1.27 2.21
C ARG A 416 -23.71 -0.43 1.07
N ASP A 417 -24.91 0.08 1.28
CA ASP A 417 -25.52 1.00 0.33
C ASP A 417 -24.86 2.38 0.42
N ASP A 418 -24.57 2.95 -0.72
CA ASP A 418 -24.12 4.33 -0.79
C ASP A 418 -25.30 5.27 -0.49
N PRO A 419 -25.13 6.27 0.39
CA PRO A 419 -26.15 7.27 0.61
C PRO A 419 -26.49 8.00 -0.70
N PRO A 420 -27.76 8.13 -1.06
CA PRO A 420 -28.16 8.79 -2.30
C PRO A 420 -27.64 10.24 -2.38
N GLY A 421 -27.10 10.64 -3.53
CA GLY A 421 -26.71 12.02 -3.83
C GLY A 421 -25.45 12.53 -3.15
N TRP A 422 -24.66 11.67 -2.49
CA TRP A 422 -23.45 12.08 -1.79
C TRP A 422 -22.21 12.14 -2.67
N ARG A 423 -22.23 11.50 -3.84
CA ARG A 423 -21.03 11.37 -4.68
C ARG A 423 -20.95 12.48 -5.74
N VAL A 424 -19.78 13.12 -5.76
CA VAL A 424 -19.35 14.01 -6.85
C VAL A 424 -18.14 13.33 -7.52
N SER A 425 -18.33 12.83 -8.74
CA SER A 425 -17.30 12.06 -9.43
C SER A 425 -16.45 12.93 -10.33
N HIS A 426 -15.13 12.81 -10.21
CA HIS A 426 -14.14 13.36 -11.14
C HIS A 426 -13.57 12.32 -12.11
N TYR A 427 -13.56 11.05 -11.74
CA TYR A 427 -12.97 9.96 -12.54
C TYR A 427 -14.03 9.22 -13.37
N GLY A 428 -15.24 9.13 -12.86
CA GLY A 428 -16.35 8.40 -13.45
C GLY A 428 -17.58 8.45 -12.56
N LYS A 429 -18.56 7.60 -12.86
CA LYS A 429 -19.82 7.52 -12.09
C LYS A 429 -19.91 6.20 -11.36
N GLY A 430 -19.47 6.17 -10.13
CA GLY A 430 -19.58 4.99 -9.27
C GLY A 430 -18.24 4.41 -8.84
N ILE A 431 -18.32 3.27 -8.16
CA ILE A 431 -17.18 2.49 -7.68
C ILE A 431 -16.87 1.41 -8.72
N LEU A 432 -15.61 1.22 -9.07
CA LEU A 432 -15.15 0.18 -9.98
C LEU A 432 -15.08 -1.16 -9.21
N ARG A 433 -16.12 -1.97 -9.30
CA ARG A 433 -16.15 -3.31 -8.72
C ARG A 433 -15.69 -4.35 -9.75
N ARG A 434 -14.96 -5.37 -9.30
CA ARG A 434 -14.52 -6.48 -10.15
C ARG A 434 -15.69 -7.22 -10.79
N GLU A 435 -16.80 -7.38 -10.08
CA GLU A 435 -18.02 -8.04 -10.60
C GLU A 435 -18.64 -7.29 -11.79
N ASP A 436 -18.35 -5.99 -11.97
CA ASP A 436 -18.84 -5.18 -13.09
C ASP A 436 -17.97 -5.33 -14.35
N ILE A 437 -16.81 -6.00 -14.25
CA ILE A 437 -15.86 -6.22 -15.33
C ILE A 437 -16.15 -7.59 -15.95
N LYS A 438 -16.63 -7.59 -17.18
CA LYS A 438 -16.94 -8.80 -17.96
C LYS A 438 -15.96 -9.02 -19.08
#